data_10c7bca00998395cec2d1b066d908eb4
#
_entry.id   10c7bca00998395cec2d1b066d908eb4
#
_cell.length_a   1.000
_cell.length_b   1.000
_cell.length_c   1.000
_cell.angle_alpha   90.00
_cell.angle_beta   90.00
_cell.angle_gamma   90.00
#
_symmetry.space_group_name_H-M   'P 1'
#
loop_
_entity.id
_entity.type
_entity.pdbx_description
1 polymer ?
#
loop_
_entity_poly.entity_id
_entity_poly.type
_entity_poly.pdbx_seq_one_letter_code
_entity_poly.pdbx_strand_id
1 'polypeptide(L)'
;LTATAIGYTLAPRINASGRMGCASLAGELLLTDDPARGEELSRALCDLNRERQAIEAEIYTECQAMAEALPQPQRHALVLAGEQWHQGVVGIVASRLAEKYSCPAFMICLQDGKGKGSCRSFAGFNLFAALEQCQELLLGFGGHELAAGFTIEKENIPAFREKMNECVRRSFGAARPVSCLEVDAVITRPSLLSLGEVEALSALEPYGADNPRPLFCIQGLTVDSLQNVGQNRHLKLRFSKGSVQLDGIFFSATAETCG
;
A
#
# COMPACT_ATOMS: atom_id res chain seq x y z
N LEU A 1 -21.54 13.03 -0.89
CA LEU A 1 -20.26 12.35 -1.20
C LEU A 1 -19.12 13.11 -0.53
N THR A 2 -18.31 12.40 0.25
CA THR A 2 -17.09 12.95 0.86
C THR A 2 -15.87 12.57 0.00
N ALA A 3 -14.75 13.31 0.12
CA ALA A 3 -13.49 12.97 -0.52
C ALA A 3 -13.02 11.54 -0.15
N THR A 4 -13.22 11.14 1.11
CA THR A 4 -12.94 9.78 1.60
C THR A 4 -13.78 8.72 0.87
N ALA A 5 -15.09 8.97 0.69
CA ALA A 5 -15.96 8.03 -0.04
C ALA A 5 -15.54 7.90 -1.51
N ILE A 6 -15.14 9.01 -2.15
CA ILE A 6 -14.61 8.98 -3.52
C ILE A 6 -13.29 8.19 -3.55
N GLY A 7 -12.32 8.53 -2.71
CA GLY A 7 -10.99 7.93 -2.75
C GLY A 7 -10.94 6.45 -2.35
N TYR A 8 -11.74 6.05 -1.37
CA TYR A 8 -11.66 4.70 -0.79
C TYR A 8 -12.83 3.78 -1.15
N THR A 9 -13.91 4.32 -1.74
CA THR A 9 -15.05 3.50 -2.16
C THR A 9 -15.24 3.51 -3.68
N LEU A 10 -15.34 4.66 -4.32
CA LEU A 10 -15.61 4.73 -5.76
C LEU A 10 -14.35 4.50 -6.60
N ALA A 11 -13.27 5.23 -6.35
CA ALA A 11 -12.04 5.15 -7.13
C ALA A 11 -11.44 3.73 -7.17
N PRO A 12 -11.41 2.92 -6.11
CA PRO A 12 -10.92 1.55 -6.19
C PRO A 12 -11.68 0.66 -7.17
N ARG A 13 -12.99 0.85 -7.34
CA ARG A 13 -13.84 0.10 -8.28
C ARG A 13 -13.57 0.52 -9.73
N ILE A 14 -13.48 1.82 -9.96
CA ILE A 14 -13.11 2.38 -11.26
C ILE A 14 -11.70 1.90 -11.65
N ASN A 15 -10.72 2.01 -10.75
CA ASN A 15 -9.35 1.58 -10.98
C ASN A 15 -9.24 0.06 -11.22
N ALA A 16 -10.06 -0.75 -10.55
CA ALA A 16 -10.08 -2.20 -10.74
C ALA A 16 -10.40 -2.57 -12.18
N SER A 17 -11.34 -1.89 -12.86
CA SER A 17 -11.67 -2.18 -14.25
C SER A 17 -10.48 -2.02 -15.19
N GLY A 18 -9.66 -0.96 -15.01
CA GLY A 18 -8.44 -0.78 -15.79
C GLY A 18 -7.38 -1.83 -15.50
N ARG A 19 -7.22 -2.22 -14.23
CA ARG A 19 -6.25 -3.26 -13.83
C ARG A 19 -6.61 -4.65 -14.33
N MET A 20 -7.91 -4.95 -14.42
CA MET A 20 -8.45 -6.22 -14.89
C MET A 20 -8.72 -6.26 -16.41
N GLY A 21 -8.28 -5.22 -17.14
CA GLY A 21 -8.40 -5.19 -18.61
C GLY A 21 -9.78 -4.77 -19.14
N CYS A 22 -10.67 -4.25 -18.30
CA CYS A 22 -12.05 -3.89 -18.65
C CYS A 22 -12.34 -2.40 -18.44
N ALA A 23 -11.38 -1.50 -18.72
CA ALA A 23 -11.49 -0.06 -18.47
C ALA A 23 -12.72 0.61 -19.11
N SER A 24 -13.21 0.08 -20.23
CA SER A 24 -14.41 0.57 -20.92
C SER A 24 -15.67 0.55 -20.06
N LEU A 25 -15.80 -0.42 -19.14
CA LEU A 25 -16.96 -0.51 -18.24
C LEU A 25 -17.05 0.71 -17.30
N ALA A 26 -15.92 1.19 -16.80
CA ALA A 26 -15.90 2.40 -15.98
C ALA A 26 -16.19 3.64 -16.82
N GLY A 27 -15.66 3.73 -18.05
CA GLY A 27 -15.96 4.82 -18.98
C GLY A 27 -17.45 4.88 -19.31
N GLU A 28 -18.06 3.75 -19.62
CA GLU A 28 -19.49 3.65 -19.91
C GLU A 28 -20.35 4.05 -18.70
N LEU A 29 -19.99 3.59 -17.49
CA LEU A 29 -20.72 3.97 -16.26
C LEU A 29 -20.72 5.50 -16.04
N LEU A 30 -19.63 6.18 -16.33
CA LEU A 30 -19.51 7.62 -16.15
C LEU A 30 -20.27 8.43 -17.23
N LEU A 31 -20.63 7.80 -18.35
CA LEU A 31 -21.27 8.44 -19.51
C LEU A 31 -22.75 8.07 -19.67
N THR A 32 -23.22 6.99 -19.03
CA THR A 32 -24.61 6.55 -19.20
C THR A 32 -25.59 7.39 -18.43
N ASP A 33 -26.70 7.76 -19.06
CA ASP A 33 -27.87 8.41 -18.44
C ASP A 33 -28.98 7.39 -18.10
N ASP A 34 -28.83 6.10 -18.52
CA ASP A 34 -29.77 5.02 -18.23
C ASP A 34 -29.54 4.46 -16.83
N PRO A 35 -30.50 4.62 -15.88
CA PRO A 35 -30.35 4.09 -14.52
C PRO A 35 -30.20 2.56 -14.45
N ALA A 36 -30.90 1.82 -15.32
CA ALA A 36 -30.79 0.35 -15.33
C ALA A 36 -29.41 -0.11 -15.79
N ARG A 37 -28.88 0.54 -16.82
CA ARG A 37 -27.52 0.28 -17.29
C ARG A 37 -26.47 0.72 -16.27
N GLY A 38 -26.68 1.85 -15.61
CA GLY A 38 -25.82 2.34 -14.52
C GLY A 38 -25.75 1.35 -13.36
N GLU A 39 -26.87 0.74 -12.98
CA GLU A 39 -26.88 -0.28 -11.93
C GLU A 39 -26.15 -1.55 -12.32
N GLU A 40 -26.33 -2.05 -13.54
CA GLU A 40 -25.63 -3.21 -14.09
C GLU A 40 -24.12 -3.00 -14.08
N LEU A 41 -23.64 -1.84 -14.61
CA LEU A 41 -22.23 -1.50 -14.68
C LEU A 41 -21.61 -1.32 -13.28
N SER A 42 -22.35 -0.73 -12.35
CA SER A 42 -21.88 -0.57 -10.96
C SER A 42 -21.68 -1.92 -10.27
N ARG A 43 -22.57 -2.90 -10.51
CA ARG A 43 -22.40 -4.27 -10.00
C ARG A 43 -21.17 -4.93 -10.62
N ALA A 44 -21.01 -4.82 -11.93
CA ALA A 44 -19.83 -5.38 -12.63
C ALA A 44 -18.52 -4.80 -12.10
N LEU A 45 -18.44 -3.49 -11.85
CA LEU A 45 -17.26 -2.87 -11.24
C LEU A 45 -17.01 -3.32 -9.79
N CYS A 46 -18.07 -3.57 -9.02
CA CYS A 46 -17.93 -4.14 -7.68
C CYS A 46 -17.36 -5.57 -7.73
N ASP A 47 -17.80 -6.38 -8.71
CA ASP A 47 -17.32 -7.74 -8.90
C ASP A 47 -15.85 -7.76 -9.32
N LEU A 48 -15.46 -6.95 -10.31
CA LEU A 48 -14.06 -6.77 -10.72
C LEU A 48 -13.17 -6.32 -9.56
N ASN A 49 -13.64 -5.43 -8.70
CA ASN A 49 -12.86 -5.01 -7.55
C ASN A 49 -12.70 -6.14 -6.51
N ARG A 50 -13.71 -6.99 -6.31
CA ARG A 50 -13.60 -8.19 -5.45
C ARG A 50 -12.61 -9.20 -6.01
N GLU A 51 -12.68 -9.46 -7.31
CA GLU A 51 -11.73 -10.32 -8.01
C GLU A 51 -10.29 -9.80 -7.89
N ARG A 52 -10.07 -8.51 -8.19
CA ARG A 52 -8.78 -7.87 -8.02
C ARG A 52 -8.25 -8.02 -6.57
N GLN A 53 -9.12 -7.86 -5.55
CA GLN A 53 -8.74 -8.01 -4.14
C GLN A 53 -8.37 -9.44 -3.79
N ALA A 54 -9.06 -10.45 -4.36
CA ALA A 54 -8.72 -11.85 -4.15
C ALA A 54 -7.34 -12.17 -4.74
N ILE A 55 -7.09 -11.78 -5.99
CA ILE A 55 -5.78 -11.94 -6.65
C ILE A 55 -4.68 -11.22 -5.88
N GLU A 56 -4.94 -9.99 -5.40
CA GLU A 56 -3.99 -9.24 -4.59
C GLU A 56 -3.62 -9.99 -3.30
N ALA A 57 -4.61 -10.57 -2.61
CA ALA A 57 -4.39 -11.30 -1.36
C ALA A 57 -3.55 -12.57 -1.57
N GLU A 58 -3.81 -13.31 -2.66
CA GLU A 58 -3.05 -14.50 -3.03
C GLU A 58 -1.58 -14.15 -3.33
N ILE A 59 -1.34 -13.19 -4.23
CA ILE A 59 0.03 -12.75 -4.57
C ILE A 59 0.74 -12.22 -3.33
N TYR A 60 0.07 -11.43 -2.49
CA TYR A 60 0.65 -10.86 -1.29
C TYR A 60 1.09 -11.95 -0.30
N THR A 61 0.27 -12.99 -0.08
CA THR A 61 0.59 -14.11 0.81
C THR A 61 1.80 -14.90 0.30
N GLU A 62 1.84 -15.20 -0.99
CA GLU A 62 2.98 -15.87 -1.61
C GLU A 62 4.27 -15.04 -1.45
N CYS A 63 4.20 -13.74 -1.75
CA CYS A 63 5.33 -12.84 -1.63
C CYS A 63 5.84 -12.68 -0.21
N GLN A 64 4.97 -12.72 0.80
CA GLN A 64 5.40 -12.71 2.19
C GLN A 64 6.23 -13.94 2.54
N ALA A 65 5.78 -15.13 2.16
CA ALA A 65 6.53 -16.35 2.37
C ALA A 65 7.89 -16.31 1.65
N MET A 66 7.93 -15.81 0.41
CA MET A 66 9.18 -15.62 -0.34
C MET A 66 10.11 -14.62 0.36
N ALA A 67 9.60 -13.48 0.81
CA ALA A 67 10.40 -12.45 1.48
C ALA A 67 10.97 -12.95 2.82
N GLU A 68 10.21 -13.74 3.56
CA GLU A 68 10.65 -14.32 4.83
C GLU A 68 11.72 -15.41 4.63
N ALA A 69 11.69 -16.09 3.50
CA ALA A 69 12.72 -17.09 3.13
C ALA A 69 14.04 -16.47 2.64
N LEU A 70 14.05 -15.19 2.25
CA LEU A 70 15.28 -14.53 1.80
C LEU A 70 16.28 -14.36 2.95
N PRO A 71 17.59 -14.59 2.72
CA PRO A 71 18.62 -14.29 3.70
C PRO A 71 18.72 -12.77 3.95
N GLN A 72 19.15 -12.38 5.16
CA GLN A 72 19.20 -10.96 5.59
C GLN A 72 19.95 -10.02 4.61
N PRO A 73 21.11 -10.40 4.00
CA PRO A 73 21.79 -9.54 3.05
C PRO A 73 20.99 -9.20 1.78
N GLN A 74 19.98 -10.02 1.44
CA GLN A 74 19.12 -9.85 0.26
C GLN A 74 17.80 -9.13 0.58
N ARG A 75 17.67 -8.53 1.75
CA ARG A 75 16.45 -7.84 2.20
C ARG A 75 16.57 -6.30 2.20
N HIS A 76 17.63 -5.74 1.59
CA HIS A 76 17.69 -4.29 1.39
C HIS A 76 16.72 -3.85 0.30
N ALA A 77 16.52 -4.67 -0.74
CA ALA A 77 15.48 -4.54 -1.74
C ALA A 77 14.77 -5.88 -1.89
N LEU A 78 13.45 -5.89 -1.92
CA LEU A 78 12.68 -7.10 -2.24
C LEU A 78 12.56 -7.24 -3.75
N VAL A 79 13.27 -8.20 -4.34
CA VAL A 79 13.16 -8.56 -5.76
C VAL A 79 12.54 -9.94 -5.84
N LEU A 80 11.25 -10.00 -6.14
CA LEU A 80 10.45 -11.22 -6.16
C LEU A 80 9.90 -11.47 -7.57
N ALA A 81 9.83 -12.74 -7.98
CA ALA A 81 9.35 -13.12 -9.30
C ALA A 81 8.39 -14.32 -9.21
N GLY A 82 7.30 -14.26 -9.94
CA GLY A 82 6.30 -15.33 -10.00
C GLY A 82 5.67 -15.48 -11.40
N GLU A 83 5.31 -16.72 -11.78
CA GLU A 83 4.83 -17.04 -13.12
C GLU A 83 3.33 -16.79 -13.34
N GLN A 84 2.55 -16.81 -12.26
CA GLN A 84 1.08 -16.67 -12.34
C GLN A 84 0.56 -15.35 -11.79
N TRP A 85 1.45 -14.38 -11.57
CA TRP A 85 1.04 -13.10 -11.02
C TRP A 85 0.37 -12.21 -12.06
N HIS A 86 -0.69 -11.54 -11.64
CA HIS A 86 -1.44 -10.63 -12.50
C HIS A 86 -0.74 -9.28 -12.63
N GLN A 87 -0.33 -8.91 -13.86
CA GLN A 87 0.44 -7.70 -14.16
C GLN A 87 -0.23 -6.40 -13.66
N GLY A 88 -1.56 -6.29 -13.75
CA GLY A 88 -2.31 -5.12 -13.28
C GLY A 88 -2.38 -5.00 -11.74
N VAL A 89 -2.01 -6.06 -11.01
CA VAL A 89 -2.17 -6.14 -9.54
C VAL A 89 -0.83 -6.05 -8.81
N VAL A 90 0.26 -6.59 -9.39
CA VAL A 90 1.57 -6.65 -8.71
C VAL A 90 2.09 -5.30 -8.23
N GLY A 91 1.73 -4.19 -8.90
CA GLY A 91 2.12 -2.85 -8.46
C GLY A 91 1.48 -2.43 -7.12
N ILE A 92 0.28 -2.94 -6.80
CA ILE A 92 -0.38 -2.73 -5.50
C ILE A 92 0.34 -3.55 -4.43
N VAL A 93 0.65 -4.80 -4.76
CA VAL A 93 1.39 -5.70 -3.86
C VAL A 93 2.78 -5.13 -3.56
N ALA A 94 3.48 -4.59 -4.58
CA ALA A 94 4.77 -3.92 -4.41
C ALA A 94 4.71 -2.78 -3.38
N SER A 95 3.66 -1.93 -3.42
CA SER A 95 3.48 -0.85 -2.44
C SER A 95 3.34 -1.41 -1.02
N ARG A 96 2.47 -2.40 -0.82
CA ARG A 96 2.23 -3.01 0.50
C ARG A 96 3.48 -3.71 1.06
N LEU A 97 4.26 -4.35 0.20
CA LEU A 97 5.51 -5.00 0.62
C LEU A 97 6.57 -3.96 0.97
N ALA A 98 6.70 -2.88 0.19
CA ALA A 98 7.64 -1.81 0.47
C ALA A 98 7.36 -1.18 1.85
N GLU A 99 6.12 -0.92 2.18
CA GLU A 99 5.69 -0.43 3.49
C GLU A 99 5.96 -1.44 4.61
N LYS A 100 5.52 -2.70 4.45
CA LYS A 100 5.68 -3.75 5.47
C LYS A 100 7.13 -4.02 5.82
N TYR A 101 8.00 -4.12 4.82
CA TYR A 101 9.40 -4.50 5.00
C TYR A 101 10.35 -3.30 5.06
N SER A 102 9.83 -2.08 4.96
CA SER A 102 10.59 -0.82 5.01
C SER A 102 11.77 -0.82 4.02
N CYS A 103 11.53 -1.26 2.78
CA CYS A 103 12.51 -1.30 1.71
C CYS A 103 11.85 -1.25 0.33
N PRO A 104 12.57 -0.80 -0.73
CA PRO A 104 12.03 -0.83 -2.10
C PRO A 104 11.65 -2.24 -2.54
N ALA A 105 10.52 -2.38 -3.24
CA ALA A 105 9.99 -3.65 -3.72
C ALA A 105 9.88 -3.69 -5.24
N PHE A 106 10.38 -4.77 -5.83
CA PHE A 106 10.42 -5.06 -7.27
C PHE A 106 9.70 -6.38 -7.51
N MET A 107 8.53 -6.31 -8.10
CA MET A 107 7.67 -7.47 -8.39
C MET A 107 7.74 -7.80 -9.86
N ILE A 108 8.06 -9.04 -10.21
CA ILE A 108 8.30 -9.47 -11.59
C ILE A 108 7.32 -10.57 -11.96
N CYS A 109 6.43 -10.27 -12.92
CA CYS A 109 5.56 -11.27 -13.54
C CYS A 109 6.34 -11.98 -14.66
N LEU A 110 6.52 -13.28 -14.53
CA LEU A 110 7.23 -14.11 -15.52
C LEU A 110 6.25 -14.66 -16.54
N GLN A 111 6.59 -14.52 -17.81
CA GLN A 111 5.87 -15.11 -18.93
C GLN A 111 6.86 -15.37 -20.08
N ASP A 112 6.86 -16.57 -20.63
CA ASP A 112 7.65 -16.96 -21.80
C ASP A 112 9.13 -16.61 -21.71
N GLY A 113 9.77 -16.85 -20.56
CA GLY A 113 11.19 -16.58 -20.31
C GLY A 113 11.51 -15.11 -20.03
N LYS A 114 10.52 -14.21 -20.08
CA LYS A 114 10.69 -12.78 -19.79
C LYS A 114 9.93 -12.37 -18.54
N GLY A 115 10.41 -11.33 -17.89
CA GLY A 115 9.78 -10.73 -16.72
C GLY A 115 9.33 -9.30 -17.00
N LYS A 116 8.06 -8.99 -16.69
CA LYS A 116 7.58 -7.61 -16.60
C LYS A 116 7.57 -7.19 -15.14
N GLY A 117 8.40 -6.22 -14.79
CA GLY A 117 8.54 -5.73 -13.44
C GLY A 117 7.72 -4.48 -13.16
N SER A 118 7.20 -4.42 -11.93
CA SER A 118 6.63 -3.20 -11.34
C SER A 118 7.31 -2.97 -10.00
N CYS A 119 7.80 -1.75 -9.77
CA CYS A 119 8.51 -1.44 -8.53
C CYS A 119 7.94 -0.23 -7.82
N ARG A 120 8.14 -0.22 -6.51
CA ARG A 120 7.73 0.86 -5.61
C ARG A 120 8.89 1.22 -4.67
N SER A 121 9.07 2.51 -4.51
CA SER A 121 10.07 3.08 -3.61
C SER A 121 9.66 2.95 -2.15
N PHE A 122 10.64 3.10 -1.29
CA PHE A 122 10.47 3.33 0.14
C PHE A 122 11.46 4.41 0.59
N ALA A 123 11.03 5.29 1.49
CA ALA A 123 11.85 6.37 2.07
C ALA A 123 12.60 7.23 1.04
N GLY A 124 11.97 7.52 -0.11
CA GLY A 124 12.55 8.40 -1.13
C GLY A 124 13.67 7.77 -1.97
N PHE A 125 13.85 6.45 -1.95
CA PHE A 125 14.79 5.78 -2.84
C PHE A 125 14.45 6.03 -4.30
N ASN A 126 15.39 6.57 -5.07
CA ASN A 126 15.18 6.88 -6.48
C ASN A 126 15.25 5.61 -7.34
N LEU A 127 14.08 5.05 -7.66
CA LEU A 127 13.96 3.84 -8.47
C LEU A 127 14.49 4.03 -9.89
N PHE A 128 14.22 5.18 -10.51
CA PHE A 128 14.64 5.43 -11.89
C PHE A 128 16.16 5.42 -12.01
N ALA A 129 16.85 6.16 -11.14
CA ALA A 129 18.31 6.18 -11.10
C ALA A 129 18.94 4.81 -10.78
N ALA A 130 18.26 3.99 -9.96
CA ALA A 130 18.70 2.64 -9.66
C ALA A 130 18.51 1.68 -10.86
N LEU A 131 17.41 1.79 -11.59
CA LEU A 131 17.17 1.01 -12.82
C LEU A 131 18.17 1.39 -13.91
N GLU A 132 18.51 2.67 -14.04
CA GLU A 132 19.53 3.15 -14.97
C GLU A 132 20.90 2.53 -14.69
N GLN A 133 21.29 2.36 -13.42
CA GLN A 133 22.51 1.66 -13.04
C GLN A 133 22.49 0.16 -13.36
N CYS A 134 21.31 -0.41 -13.64
CA CYS A 134 21.12 -1.81 -13.98
C CYS A 134 20.75 -2.03 -15.46
N GLN A 135 20.85 -1.00 -16.29
CA GLN A 135 20.34 -1.01 -17.69
C GLN A 135 20.87 -2.18 -18.53
N GLU A 136 22.09 -2.65 -18.29
CA GLU A 136 22.69 -3.77 -19.02
C GLU A 136 22.01 -5.12 -18.73
N LEU A 137 21.24 -5.22 -17.63
CA LEU A 137 20.48 -6.42 -17.25
C LEU A 137 19.04 -6.36 -17.75
N LEU A 138 18.57 -5.18 -18.22
CA LEU A 138 17.18 -4.90 -18.56
C LEU A 138 16.97 -4.82 -20.07
N LEU A 139 15.84 -5.26 -20.55
CA LEU A 139 15.40 -5.08 -21.93
C LEU A 139 14.81 -3.67 -22.14
N GLY A 140 14.35 -3.04 -21.08
CA GLY A 140 13.81 -1.69 -21.05
C GLY A 140 13.25 -1.34 -19.68
N PHE A 141 13.21 -0.07 -19.37
CA PHE A 141 12.63 0.44 -18.14
C PHE A 141 12.06 1.85 -18.34
N GLY A 142 11.20 2.29 -17.41
CA GLY A 142 10.62 3.62 -17.43
C GLY A 142 9.80 3.89 -16.16
N GLY A 143 9.52 5.16 -15.92
CA GLY A 143 8.75 5.60 -14.76
C GLY A 143 9.35 6.82 -14.09
N HIS A 144 9.15 6.92 -12.79
CA HIS A 144 9.58 8.03 -11.94
C HIS A 144 10.35 7.53 -10.72
N GLU A 145 10.80 8.45 -9.88
CA GLU A 145 11.57 8.12 -8.67
C GLU A 145 10.87 7.16 -7.72
N LEU A 146 9.54 7.30 -7.55
CA LEU A 146 8.77 6.55 -6.56
C LEU A 146 8.06 5.31 -7.11
N ALA A 147 7.86 5.25 -8.43
CA ALA A 147 7.21 4.13 -9.09
C ALA A 147 7.73 3.98 -10.51
N ALA A 148 8.16 2.77 -10.87
CA ALA A 148 8.69 2.48 -12.19
C ALA A 148 8.32 1.06 -12.64
N GLY A 149 8.52 0.79 -13.93
CA GLY A 149 8.38 -0.51 -14.54
C GLY A 149 9.61 -0.88 -15.35
N PHE A 150 9.83 -2.15 -15.57
CA PHE A 150 10.95 -2.66 -16.36
C PHE A 150 10.62 -4.00 -17.01
N THR A 151 11.42 -4.38 -17.99
CA THR A 151 11.37 -5.71 -18.60
C THR A 151 12.76 -6.34 -18.51
N ILE A 152 12.81 -7.62 -18.19
CA ILE A 152 14.05 -8.35 -17.90
C ILE A 152 13.97 -9.78 -18.43
N GLU A 153 15.09 -10.35 -18.89
CA GLU A 153 15.18 -11.79 -19.15
C GLU A 153 15.22 -12.56 -17.81
N LYS A 154 14.56 -13.73 -17.75
CA LYS A 154 14.46 -14.55 -16.52
C LYS A 154 15.86 -14.87 -15.94
N GLU A 155 16.83 -15.13 -16.81
CA GLU A 155 18.21 -15.46 -16.46
C GLU A 155 18.94 -14.31 -15.75
N ASN A 156 18.56 -13.07 -16.02
CA ASN A 156 19.18 -11.88 -15.43
C ASN A 156 18.63 -11.52 -14.03
N ILE A 157 17.53 -12.13 -13.59
CA ILE A 157 16.89 -11.80 -12.30
C ILE A 157 17.83 -11.98 -11.10
N PRO A 158 18.64 -13.04 -11.00
CA PRO A 158 19.58 -13.18 -9.88
C PRO A 158 20.59 -12.03 -9.82
N ALA A 159 21.21 -11.67 -10.94
CA ALA A 159 22.18 -10.57 -11.02
C ALA A 159 21.51 -9.21 -10.72
N PHE A 160 20.30 -9.00 -11.24
CA PHE A 160 19.48 -7.81 -10.94
C PHE A 160 19.18 -7.69 -9.44
N ARG A 161 18.82 -8.80 -8.78
CA ARG A 161 18.55 -8.82 -7.33
C ARG A 161 19.78 -8.41 -6.53
N GLU A 162 20.94 -8.94 -6.84
CA GLU A 162 22.20 -8.61 -6.17
C GLU A 162 22.54 -7.13 -6.35
N LYS A 163 22.47 -6.64 -7.59
CA LYS A 163 22.81 -5.26 -7.92
C LYS A 163 21.83 -4.25 -7.28
N MET A 164 20.53 -4.56 -7.26
CA MET A 164 19.53 -3.72 -6.59
C MET A 164 19.74 -3.67 -5.08
N ASN A 165 20.03 -4.80 -4.43
CA ASN A 165 20.35 -4.80 -2.99
C ASN A 165 21.58 -3.95 -2.69
N GLU A 166 22.61 -3.99 -3.56
CA GLU A 166 23.79 -3.14 -3.43
C GLU A 166 23.46 -1.65 -3.63
N CYS A 167 22.63 -1.29 -4.62
CA CYS A 167 22.18 0.09 -4.84
C CYS A 167 21.46 0.65 -3.61
N VAL A 168 20.53 -0.13 -3.04
CA VAL A 168 19.78 0.30 -1.84
C VAL A 168 20.71 0.40 -0.63
N ARG A 169 21.62 -0.56 -0.44
CA ARG A 169 22.60 -0.53 0.63
C ARG A 169 23.52 0.70 0.55
N ARG A 170 23.94 1.11 -0.64
CA ARG A 170 24.74 2.33 -0.84
C ARG A 170 23.95 3.59 -0.54
N SER A 171 22.66 3.62 -0.92
CA SER A 171 21.81 4.78 -0.74
C SER A 171 21.50 5.06 0.74
N PHE A 172 21.19 4.01 1.51
CA PHE A 172 20.79 4.15 2.92
C PHE A 172 21.92 3.86 3.92
N GLY A 173 23.05 3.34 3.46
CA GLY A 173 24.13 2.88 4.34
C GLY A 173 23.78 1.60 5.09
N ALA A 174 24.39 1.41 6.26
CA ALA A 174 24.15 0.23 7.11
C ALA A 174 22.81 0.30 7.87
N ALA A 175 22.28 1.50 8.10
CA ALA A 175 21.01 1.70 8.78
C ALA A 175 19.86 1.59 7.78
N ARG A 176 18.87 0.73 8.06
CA ARG A 176 17.63 0.71 7.29
C ARG A 176 16.83 1.97 7.56
N PRO A 177 16.16 2.54 6.53
CA PRO A 177 15.21 3.61 6.78
C PRO A 177 14.13 3.11 7.72
N VAL A 178 13.81 3.91 8.72
CA VAL A 178 12.72 3.65 9.66
C VAL A 178 11.49 4.38 9.14
N SER A 179 10.35 3.71 9.13
CA SER A 179 9.08 4.37 8.87
C SER A 179 8.81 5.35 10.01
N CYS A 180 8.73 6.63 9.69
CA CYS A 180 8.40 7.68 10.63
C CYS A 180 6.96 8.12 10.40
N LEU A 181 6.22 8.29 11.48
CA LEU A 181 4.89 8.86 11.44
C LEU A 181 5.01 10.33 11.84
N GLU A 182 4.73 11.21 10.89
CA GLU A 182 4.67 12.66 11.17
C GLU A 182 3.35 12.97 11.86
N VAL A 183 3.41 13.66 13.00
CA VAL A 183 2.23 14.07 13.75
C VAL A 183 2.13 15.60 13.75
N ASP A 184 0.91 16.10 13.49
CA ASP A 184 0.67 17.55 13.43
C ASP A 184 0.69 18.18 14.82
N ALA A 185 0.24 17.46 15.85
CA ALA A 185 0.28 17.95 17.22
C ALA A 185 0.30 16.83 18.27
N VAL A 186 0.90 17.13 19.43
CA VAL A 186 0.87 16.30 20.63
C VAL A 186 -0.20 16.84 21.57
N ILE A 187 -1.23 16.01 21.84
CA ILE A 187 -2.27 16.35 22.80
C ILE A 187 -1.82 15.97 24.21
N THR A 188 -1.45 16.97 24.97
CA THR A 188 -0.96 16.79 26.35
C THR A 188 -2.09 16.53 27.35
N ARG A 189 -3.29 17.06 27.07
CA ARG A 189 -4.50 16.91 27.89
C ARG A 189 -5.60 16.24 27.08
N PRO A 190 -5.89 14.93 27.31
CA PRO A 190 -6.93 14.22 26.56
C PRO A 190 -8.34 14.83 26.67
N SER A 191 -8.61 15.61 27.72
CA SER A 191 -9.88 16.36 27.87
C SER A 191 -10.12 17.41 26.79
N LEU A 192 -9.11 17.78 26.00
CA LEU A 192 -9.25 18.64 24.81
C LEU A 192 -9.90 17.91 23.63
N LEU A 193 -9.95 16.59 23.64
CA LEU A 193 -10.65 15.79 22.62
C LEU A 193 -12.15 15.74 22.92
N SER A 194 -12.80 16.88 22.89
CA SER A 194 -14.26 16.95 22.92
C SER A 194 -14.85 16.70 21.53
N LEU A 195 -16.13 16.29 21.49
CA LEU A 195 -16.82 16.09 20.21
C LEU A 195 -16.81 17.38 19.36
N GLY A 196 -17.02 18.53 19.99
CA GLY A 196 -17.00 19.82 19.29
C GLY A 196 -15.65 20.16 18.66
N GLU A 197 -14.53 19.86 19.35
CA GLU A 197 -13.19 20.06 18.78
C GLU A 197 -12.92 19.12 17.61
N VAL A 198 -13.36 17.86 17.70
CA VAL A 198 -13.23 16.91 16.60
C VAL A 198 -14.11 17.30 15.41
N GLU A 199 -15.32 17.77 15.64
CA GLU A 199 -16.21 18.30 14.59
C GLU A 199 -15.64 19.54 13.93
N ALA A 200 -14.96 20.41 14.68
CA ALA A 200 -14.33 21.61 14.14
C ALA A 200 -13.21 21.28 13.10
N LEU A 201 -12.60 20.09 13.15
CA LEU A 201 -11.66 19.65 12.14
C LEU A 201 -12.28 19.52 10.74
N SER A 202 -13.61 19.41 10.65
CA SER A 202 -14.29 19.40 9.34
C SER A 202 -14.12 20.71 8.56
N ALA A 203 -13.78 21.80 9.22
CA ALA A 203 -13.46 23.08 8.56
C ALA A 203 -12.18 23.01 7.71
N LEU A 204 -11.34 21.98 7.92
CA LEU A 204 -10.12 21.73 7.12
C LEU A 204 -10.39 20.87 5.88
N GLU A 205 -11.61 20.34 5.71
CA GLU A 205 -11.98 19.53 4.55
C GLU A 205 -12.05 20.38 3.25
N PRO A 206 -11.85 19.78 2.06
CA PRO A 206 -11.70 18.34 1.81
C PRO A 206 -10.26 17.82 2.03
N TYR A 207 -10.14 16.68 2.70
CA TYR A 207 -8.85 16.01 2.86
C TYR A 207 -8.46 15.23 1.60
N GLY A 208 -7.16 15.19 1.28
CA GLY A 208 -6.61 14.50 0.11
C GLY A 208 -5.07 14.45 0.14
N ALA A 209 -4.45 14.26 -1.02
CA ALA A 209 -3.01 14.08 -1.14
C ALA A 209 -2.20 15.30 -0.61
N ASP A 210 -2.62 16.51 -0.97
CA ASP A 210 -1.93 17.75 -0.58
C ASP A 210 -2.54 18.42 0.67
N ASN A 211 -3.58 17.81 1.24
CA ASN A 211 -4.21 18.23 2.49
C ASN A 211 -4.56 16.97 3.30
N PRO A 212 -3.59 16.28 3.89
CA PRO A 212 -3.84 15.06 4.64
C PRO A 212 -4.66 15.35 5.90
N ARG A 213 -5.39 14.32 6.36
CA ARG A 213 -6.13 14.42 7.61
C ARG A 213 -5.14 14.62 8.78
N PRO A 214 -5.38 15.58 9.68
CA PRO A 214 -4.50 15.83 10.82
C PRO A 214 -4.30 14.58 11.68
N LEU A 215 -3.07 14.33 12.06
CA LEU A 215 -2.66 13.22 12.91
C LEU A 215 -2.20 13.74 14.26
N PHE A 216 -2.83 13.24 15.32
CA PHE A 216 -2.52 13.66 16.68
C PHE A 216 -1.87 12.53 17.46
N CYS A 217 -0.90 12.90 18.32
CA CYS A 217 -0.27 11.97 19.25
C CYS A 217 -0.75 12.23 20.67
N ILE A 218 -1.13 11.18 21.39
CA ILE A 218 -1.41 11.23 22.83
C ILE A 218 -0.47 10.26 23.51
N GLN A 219 0.36 10.77 24.43
CA GLN A 219 1.33 9.96 25.14
C GLN A 219 0.85 9.59 26.54
N GLY A 220 1.36 8.47 27.08
CA GLY A 220 1.09 8.02 28.43
C GLY A 220 -0.35 7.56 28.66
N LEU A 221 -0.97 6.96 27.65
CA LEU A 221 -2.24 6.25 27.78
C LEU A 221 -2.00 4.86 28.36
N THR A 222 -2.91 4.41 29.23
CA THR A 222 -2.99 3.01 29.67
C THR A 222 -4.00 2.29 28.79
N VAL A 223 -3.65 1.09 28.33
CA VAL A 223 -4.59 0.20 27.62
C VAL A 223 -5.39 -0.57 28.66
N ASP A 224 -6.68 -0.25 28.80
CA ASP A 224 -7.57 -0.90 29.74
C ASP A 224 -8.14 -2.21 29.19
N SER A 225 -8.44 -2.25 27.92
CA SER A 225 -8.91 -3.45 27.23
C SER A 225 -8.60 -3.43 25.74
N LEU A 226 -8.48 -4.63 25.17
CA LEU A 226 -8.35 -4.84 23.73
C LEU A 226 -9.23 -6.00 23.30
N GLN A 227 -9.85 -5.89 22.13
CA GLN A 227 -10.75 -6.90 21.59
C GLN A 227 -10.69 -6.93 20.07
N ASN A 228 -10.53 -8.11 19.48
CA ASN A 228 -10.67 -8.28 18.04
C ASN A 228 -12.13 -8.08 17.62
N VAL A 229 -12.37 -7.31 16.58
CA VAL A 229 -13.69 -7.00 16.01
C VAL A 229 -13.69 -7.16 14.48
N GLY A 230 -14.86 -7.12 13.86
CA GLY A 230 -14.97 -7.21 12.40
C GLY A 230 -14.40 -8.51 11.82
N GLN A 231 -14.81 -9.67 12.36
CA GLN A 231 -14.31 -11.00 11.95
C GLN A 231 -12.80 -11.15 12.15
N ASN A 232 -12.28 -10.65 13.29
CA ASN A 232 -10.86 -10.64 13.64
C ASN A 232 -9.97 -9.85 12.67
N ARG A 233 -10.52 -8.82 12.01
CA ARG A 233 -9.74 -7.98 11.07
C ARG A 233 -9.33 -6.64 11.65
N HIS A 234 -9.88 -6.25 12.79
CA HIS A 234 -9.62 -4.96 13.41
C HIS A 234 -9.49 -5.14 14.92
N LEU A 235 -8.77 -4.24 15.57
CA LEU A 235 -8.58 -4.23 17.02
C LEU A 235 -9.32 -3.02 17.61
N LYS A 236 -10.29 -3.28 18.49
CA LYS A 236 -10.91 -2.26 19.34
C LYS A 236 -10.13 -2.15 20.63
N LEU A 237 -9.76 -0.94 21.00
CA LEU A 237 -9.01 -0.65 22.21
C LEU A 237 -9.79 0.33 23.08
N ARG A 238 -9.63 0.20 24.39
CA ARG A 238 -10.01 1.22 25.36
C ARG A 238 -8.78 1.69 26.09
N PHE A 239 -8.65 2.99 26.15
CA PHE A 239 -7.53 3.67 26.79
C PHE A 239 -8.04 4.53 27.95
N SER A 240 -7.20 4.72 28.96
CA SER A 240 -7.42 5.70 30.02
C SER A 240 -6.19 6.57 30.27
N LYS A 241 -6.45 7.80 30.73
CA LYS A 241 -5.43 8.72 31.27
C LYS A 241 -6.09 9.63 32.30
N GLY A 242 -5.78 9.43 33.58
CA GLY A 242 -6.50 10.07 34.68
C GLY A 242 -7.99 9.68 34.69
N SER A 243 -8.88 10.66 34.64
CA SER A 243 -10.33 10.45 34.58
C SER A 243 -10.91 10.33 33.17
N VAL A 244 -10.07 10.48 32.13
CA VAL A 244 -10.52 10.45 30.73
C VAL A 244 -10.39 9.04 30.18
N GLN A 245 -11.46 8.56 29.54
CA GLN A 245 -11.47 7.30 28.78
C GLN A 245 -11.65 7.59 27.30
N LEU A 246 -10.93 6.87 26.44
CA LEU A 246 -10.97 6.98 24.99
C LEU A 246 -11.16 5.59 24.40
N ASP A 247 -12.10 5.46 23.47
CA ASP A 247 -12.24 4.27 22.64
C ASP A 247 -11.52 4.50 21.31
N GLY A 248 -10.80 3.49 20.83
CA GLY A 248 -10.08 3.51 19.55
C GLY A 248 -10.33 2.25 18.75
N ILE A 249 -10.21 2.38 17.43
CA ILE A 249 -10.21 1.24 16.51
C ILE A 249 -8.92 1.31 15.68
N PHE A 250 -8.13 0.23 15.75
CA PHE A 250 -7.01 0.04 14.87
C PHE A 250 -7.42 -0.90 13.74
N PHE A 251 -7.61 -0.31 12.57
CA PHE A 251 -8.03 -1.05 11.38
C PHE A 251 -6.90 -1.94 10.86
N SER A 252 -7.27 -3.12 10.36
CA SER A 252 -6.32 -4.11 9.79
C SER A 252 -5.23 -4.57 10.75
N ALA A 253 -5.52 -4.59 12.05
CA ALA A 253 -4.66 -5.07 13.11
C ALA A 253 -5.40 -6.05 14.02
N THR A 254 -4.67 -6.98 14.64
CA THR A 254 -5.18 -7.91 15.65
C THR A 254 -4.33 -7.84 16.91
N ALA A 255 -4.82 -8.39 18.02
CA ALA A 255 -4.07 -8.45 19.27
C ALA A 255 -2.71 -9.16 19.10
N GLU A 256 -2.64 -10.15 18.21
CA GLU A 256 -1.42 -10.93 17.92
C GLU A 256 -0.37 -10.13 17.12
N THR A 257 -0.82 -9.15 16.32
CA THR A 257 0.08 -8.33 15.49
C THR A 257 0.56 -7.06 16.19
N CYS A 258 -0.02 -6.71 17.35
CA CYS A 258 0.29 -5.52 18.13
C CYS A 258 1.05 -5.82 19.42
N GLY A 259 1.37 -7.08 19.70
CA GLY A 259 2.08 -7.55 20.89
C GLY A 259 3.58 -7.41 20.84
#